data_9881cc63f451a4de64a5c73979df9b93
#
_entry.id   9881cc63f451a4de64a5c73979df9b93
#
_cell.length_a   1.000
_cell.length_b   1.000
_cell.length_c   1.000
_cell.angle_alpha   90.00
_cell.angle_beta   90.00
_cell.angle_gamma   90.00
#
_symmetry.space_group_name_H-M   'P 1'
#
loop_
_entity.id
_entity.type
_entity.pdbx_description
1 polymer ?
#
loop_
_entity_poly.entity_id
_entity_poly.type
_entity_poly.pdbx_seq_one_letter_code
_entity_poly.pdbx_strand_id
1 'polypeptide(L)'
;PGAPVFIVNGNTNNDWVVRFGVSDKEWAMLKKGDAAQVSLDAYPEKNFTGAITKIAEAADPYSGTYEVEVKVLPGDAKFAAGLFAAIRMQPASQQQLAVIPVEALSEADAKKGFVYLLNTDKKTVQKKSVTIAFINNTQVGIRSGLENINTVITGGVSYLTENAKVKLVSGE
;
A
#
# COMPACT_ATOMS: atom_id res chain seq x y z
N PRO A 1 4.04 8.83 9.64
CA PRO A 1 5.14 9.58 10.23
C PRO A 1 6.19 8.59 10.72
N GLY A 2 7.33 8.50 10.01
CA GLY A 2 8.39 7.56 10.35
C GLY A 2 9.07 7.93 11.67
N ALA A 3 9.31 6.94 12.53
CA ALA A 3 10.13 7.11 13.71
C ALA A 3 11.58 7.42 13.31
N PRO A 4 12.31 8.25 14.05
CA PRO A 4 13.71 8.52 13.77
C PRO A 4 14.53 7.23 13.93
N VAL A 5 15.43 7.00 12.99
CA VAL A 5 16.20 5.77 12.90
C VAL A 5 17.69 6.12 12.82
N PHE A 6 18.53 5.29 13.43
CA PHE A 6 19.97 5.48 13.44
C PHE A 6 20.64 4.70 12.32
N ILE A 7 21.57 5.36 11.61
CA ILE A 7 22.44 4.68 10.65
C ILE A 7 23.65 4.12 11.38
N VAL A 8 23.91 2.84 11.18
CA VAL A 8 25.08 2.15 11.71
C VAL A 8 26.00 1.79 10.57
N ASN A 9 27.30 2.13 10.71
CA ASN A 9 28.32 1.73 9.75
C ASN A 9 28.62 0.24 9.90
N GLY A 10 28.43 -0.54 8.85
CA GLY A 10 28.94 -1.90 8.74
C GLY A 10 30.41 -1.87 8.28
N ASN A 11 31.29 -2.49 8.98
CA ASN A 11 32.75 -2.53 8.81
C ASN A 11 33.21 -2.70 7.36
N THR A 12 34.07 -1.78 6.85
CA THR A 12 34.82 -1.82 5.58
C THR A 12 34.00 -1.92 4.28
N ASN A 13 34.20 -0.95 3.41
CA ASN A 13 33.68 -0.82 2.04
C ASN A 13 32.25 -0.29 1.85
N ASN A 14 31.94 0.90 2.42
CA ASN A 14 30.71 1.61 2.03
C ASN A 14 29.38 0.86 2.33
N ASP A 15 29.41 -0.12 3.23
CA ASP A 15 28.24 -0.87 3.66
C ASP A 15 27.47 -0.11 4.75
N TRP A 16 26.62 0.80 4.31
CA TRP A 16 25.76 1.57 5.20
C TRP A 16 24.45 0.84 5.43
N VAL A 17 24.09 0.67 6.70
CA VAL A 17 22.83 0.05 7.10
C VAL A 17 22.06 0.96 8.04
N VAL A 18 20.76 0.96 7.87
CA VAL A 18 19.81 1.61 8.77
C VAL A 18 19.04 0.53 9.50
N ARG A 19 19.01 0.59 10.84
CA ARG A 19 18.26 -0.33 11.71
C ARG A 19 17.12 0.39 12.37
N PHE A 20 15.96 -0.26 12.42
CA PHE A 20 14.76 0.27 13.04
C PHE A 20 13.83 -0.85 13.47
N GLY A 21 12.93 -0.54 14.43
CA GLY A 21 11.91 -1.46 14.88
C GLY A 21 10.60 -1.25 14.13
N VAL A 22 9.94 -2.33 13.78
CA VAL A 22 8.60 -2.33 13.18
C VAL A 22 7.62 -3.09 14.07
N SER A 23 6.33 -2.79 13.94
CA SER A 23 5.27 -3.53 14.60
C SER A 23 5.09 -4.93 13.98
N ASP A 24 4.37 -5.82 14.69
CA ASP A 24 3.97 -7.14 14.21
C ASP A 24 3.21 -7.09 12.87
N LYS A 25 2.35 -6.10 12.71
CA LYS A 25 1.56 -5.90 11.47
C LYS A 25 2.45 -5.53 10.28
N GLU A 26 3.41 -4.65 10.50
CA GLU A 26 4.36 -4.24 9.48
C GLU A 26 5.31 -5.39 9.16
N TRP A 27 5.82 -6.08 10.19
CA TRP A 27 6.69 -7.24 10.05
C TRP A 27 6.09 -8.32 9.13
N ALA A 28 4.80 -8.63 9.31
CA ALA A 28 4.09 -9.63 8.52
C ALA A 28 4.00 -9.29 7.02
N MET A 29 4.16 -8.01 6.66
CA MET A 29 4.09 -7.54 5.26
C MET A 29 5.45 -7.43 4.60
N LEU A 30 6.54 -7.39 5.37
CA LEU A 30 7.88 -7.16 4.87
C LEU A 30 8.57 -8.45 4.46
N LYS A 31 9.42 -8.33 3.44
CA LYS A 31 10.26 -9.43 2.96
C LYS A 31 11.69 -8.93 2.73
N LYS A 32 12.65 -9.84 2.91
CA LYS A 32 14.02 -9.59 2.50
C LYS A 32 14.07 -9.29 1.00
N GLY A 33 14.74 -8.20 0.62
CA GLY A 33 14.81 -7.70 -0.74
C GLY A 33 13.79 -6.61 -1.08
N ASP A 34 12.81 -6.33 -0.20
CA ASP A 34 11.89 -5.21 -0.41
C ASP A 34 12.67 -3.90 -0.52
N ALA A 35 12.23 -3.07 -1.48
CA ALA A 35 12.84 -1.76 -1.71
C ALA A 35 12.47 -0.79 -0.59
N ALA A 36 13.43 0.04 -0.22
CA ALA A 36 13.27 1.11 0.74
C ALA A 36 13.80 2.43 0.17
N GLN A 37 13.07 3.50 0.41
CA GLN A 37 13.52 4.86 0.19
C GLN A 37 13.93 5.45 1.54
N VAL A 38 15.14 5.97 1.60
CA VAL A 38 15.73 6.54 2.81
C VAL A 38 15.99 8.01 2.58
N SER A 39 15.44 8.87 3.42
CA SER A 39 15.76 10.29 3.49
C SER A 39 16.56 10.58 4.75
N LEU A 40 17.57 11.40 4.65
CA LEU A 40 18.45 11.77 5.75
C LEU A 40 18.30 13.26 6.05
N ASP A 41 18.18 13.63 7.31
CA ASP A 41 18.08 15.03 7.72
C ASP A 41 19.30 15.86 7.27
N ALA A 42 20.48 15.23 7.18
CA ALA A 42 21.70 15.87 6.65
C ALA A 42 21.63 16.15 5.14
N TYR A 43 20.71 15.56 4.40
CA TYR A 43 20.55 15.69 2.95
C TYR A 43 19.08 15.83 2.56
N PRO A 44 18.38 16.92 2.94
CA PRO A 44 16.93 17.05 2.80
C PRO A 44 16.42 16.98 1.34
N GLU A 45 17.27 17.36 0.39
CA GLU A 45 16.95 17.33 -1.05
C GLU A 45 17.26 15.99 -1.73
N LYS A 46 17.81 15.00 -0.98
CA LYS A 46 18.21 13.71 -1.56
C LYS A 46 17.45 12.55 -0.96
N ASN A 47 17.01 11.67 -1.83
CA ASN A 47 16.47 10.37 -1.45
C ASN A 47 17.47 9.28 -1.84
N PHE A 48 17.78 8.40 -0.91
CA PHE A 48 18.68 7.28 -1.12
C PHE A 48 17.86 6.01 -1.29
N THR A 49 18.33 5.13 -2.17
CA THR A 49 17.70 3.81 -2.34
C THR A 49 18.37 2.79 -1.44
N GLY A 50 17.59 1.90 -0.93
CA GLY A 50 18.05 0.78 -0.12
C GLY A 50 17.18 -0.46 -0.34
N ALA A 51 17.59 -1.55 0.28
CA ALA A 51 16.82 -2.80 0.30
C ALA A 51 16.93 -3.47 1.66
N ILE A 52 15.87 -4.16 2.07
CA ILE A 52 15.84 -4.94 3.30
C ILE A 52 16.83 -6.10 3.18
N THR A 53 17.81 -6.15 4.08
CA THR A 53 18.80 -7.24 4.14
C THR A 53 18.52 -8.22 5.25
N LYS A 54 17.90 -7.75 6.35
CA LYS A 54 17.60 -8.58 7.51
C LYS A 54 16.28 -8.16 8.15
N ILE A 55 15.52 -9.14 8.61
CA ILE A 55 14.31 -8.97 9.43
C ILE A 55 14.47 -9.91 10.61
N ALA A 56 14.34 -9.40 11.83
CA ALA A 56 14.39 -10.22 13.05
C ALA A 56 13.20 -11.19 13.10
N GLU A 57 13.44 -12.41 13.54
CA GLU A 57 12.39 -13.44 13.72
C GLU A 57 11.72 -13.37 15.09
N ALA A 58 12.29 -12.60 16.01
CA ALA A 58 11.74 -12.38 17.35
C ALA A 58 11.67 -10.88 17.66
N ALA A 59 10.64 -10.49 18.38
CA ALA A 59 10.53 -9.14 18.88
C ALA A 59 11.55 -8.87 19.99
N ASP A 60 12.08 -7.67 20.01
CA ASP A 60 12.87 -7.18 21.12
C ASP A 60 12.00 -7.10 22.40
N PRO A 61 12.41 -7.73 23.53
CA PRO A 61 11.57 -7.84 24.70
C PRO A 61 11.31 -6.51 25.41
N TYR A 62 12.12 -5.48 25.16
CA TYR A 62 11.97 -4.17 25.80
C TYR A 62 11.07 -3.24 24.99
N SER A 63 11.23 -3.23 23.67
CA SER A 63 10.48 -2.34 22.77
C SER A 63 9.22 -2.99 22.21
N GLY A 64 9.14 -4.33 22.18
CA GLY A 64 8.07 -5.09 21.54
C GLY A 64 8.08 -4.99 20.02
N THR A 65 9.18 -4.51 19.41
CA THR A 65 9.30 -4.33 17.97
C THR A 65 10.25 -5.36 17.36
N TYR A 66 10.08 -5.61 16.06
CA TYR A 66 10.98 -6.45 15.29
C TYR A 66 12.03 -5.59 14.59
N GLU A 67 13.31 -5.89 14.80
CA GLU A 67 14.39 -5.17 14.13
C GLU A 67 14.43 -5.48 12.63
N VAL A 68 14.48 -4.44 11.82
CA VAL A 68 14.69 -4.51 10.37
C VAL A 68 15.96 -3.77 10.02
N GLU A 69 16.76 -4.37 9.14
CA GLU A 69 17.99 -3.78 8.63
C GLU A 69 17.85 -3.52 7.13
N VAL A 70 18.06 -2.28 6.73
CA VAL A 70 18.06 -1.83 5.34
C VAL A 70 19.46 -1.44 4.94
N LYS A 71 20.02 -2.05 3.92
CA LYS A 71 21.28 -1.62 3.30
C LYS A 71 20.98 -0.45 2.37
N VAL A 72 21.73 0.64 2.53
CA VAL A 72 21.52 1.89 1.78
C VAL A 72 22.72 2.15 0.87
N LEU A 73 22.44 2.64 -0.32
CA LEU A 73 23.45 3.02 -1.31
C LEU A 73 23.72 4.53 -1.19
N PRO A 74 24.89 4.96 -0.72
CA PRO A 74 25.18 6.38 -0.46
C PRO A 74 25.40 7.20 -1.75
N GLY A 75 25.70 6.54 -2.89
CA GLY A 75 26.15 7.25 -4.09
C GLY A 75 27.38 8.09 -3.79
N ASP A 76 27.34 9.38 -4.20
CA ASP A 76 28.42 10.34 -3.95
C ASP A 76 28.31 11.06 -2.59
N ALA A 77 27.31 10.72 -1.76
CA ALA A 77 27.11 11.36 -0.47
C ALA A 77 28.02 10.75 0.60
N LYS A 78 28.57 11.61 1.46
CA LYS A 78 29.37 11.18 2.60
C LYS A 78 28.45 10.84 3.78
N PHE A 79 28.41 9.58 4.16
CA PHE A 79 27.66 9.14 5.34
C PHE A 79 28.55 9.12 6.59
N ALA A 80 27.90 9.27 7.74
CA ALA A 80 28.50 9.12 9.06
C ALA A 80 27.59 8.30 9.96
N ALA A 81 28.15 7.58 10.91
CA ALA A 81 27.38 6.90 11.93
C ALA A 81 26.62 7.91 12.80
N GLY A 82 25.38 7.58 13.18
CA GLY A 82 24.54 8.45 14.01
C GLY A 82 23.68 9.46 13.23
N LEU A 83 23.67 9.42 11.88
CA LEU A 83 22.73 10.24 11.12
C LEU A 83 21.28 9.78 11.35
N PHE A 84 20.38 10.75 11.43
CA PHE A 84 18.95 10.48 11.49
C PHE A 84 18.38 10.21 10.10
N ALA A 85 17.57 9.18 9.99
CA ALA A 85 16.94 8.77 8.75
C ALA A 85 15.42 8.58 8.92
N ALA A 86 14.66 8.95 7.91
CA ALA A 86 13.29 8.51 7.74
C ALA A 86 13.23 7.46 6.61
N ILE A 87 12.50 6.37 6.85
CA ILE A 87 12.41 5.26 5.91
C ILE A 87 10.98 5.13 5.41
N ARG A 88 10.83 5.04 4.11
CA ARG A 88 9.60 4.66 3.43
C ARG A 88 9.82 3.33 2.74
N MET A 89 9.20 2.28 3.27
CA MET A 89 9.26 0.96 2.67
C MET A 89 8.17 0.81 1.61
N GLN A 90 8.51 0.12 0.54
CA GLN A 90 7.60 -0.28 -0.52
C GLN A 90 7.61 -1.80 -0.56
N PRO A 91 6.65 -2.47 0.10
CA PRO A 91 6.54 -3.92 0.01
C PRO A 91 6.40 -4.35 -1.45
N ALA A 92 7.13 -5.39 -1.85
CA ALA A 92 7.10 -5.89 -3.24
C ALA A 92 5.72 -6.41 -3.67
N SER A 93 4.87 -6.77 -2.71
CA SER A 93 3.48 -7.07 -2.97
C SER A 93 2.64 -5.78 -2.98
N GLN A 94 2.86 -4.91 -3.95
CA GLN A 94 1.85 -3.90 -4.28
C GLN A 94 0.66 -4.66 -4.87
N GLN A 95 -0.34 -4.96 -4.04
CA GLN A 95 -1.64 -5.32 -4.55
C GLN A 95 -2.17 -4.09 -5.30
N GLN A 96 -2.26 -4.20 -6.61
CA GLN A 96 -2.97 -3.19 -7.40
C GLN A 96 -4.42 -3.19 -6.92
N LEU A 97 -4.81 -2.14 -6.23
CA LEU A 97 -6.19 -1.93 -5.82
C LEU A 97 -6.90 -1.16 -6.94
N ALA A 98 -8.03 -1.67 -7.38
CA ALA A 98 -8.95 -0.85 -8.15
C ALA A 98 -9.60 0.16 -7.19
N VAL A 99 -9.58 1.43 -7.53
CA VAL A 99 -10.23 2.47 -6.74
C VAL A 99 -11.49 2.91 -7.47
N ILE A 100 -12.62 2.85 -6.77
CA ILE A 100 -13.92 3.26 -7.30
C ILE A 100 -14.55 4.33 -6.39
N PRO A 101 -15.46 5.18 -6.90
CA PRO A 101 -16.26 6.08 -6.07
C PRO A 101 -17.11 5.29 -5.06
N VAL A 102 -17.31 5.85 -3.86
CA VAL A 102 -18.08 5.18 -2.81
C VAL A 102 -19.55 4.95 -3.23
N GLU A 103 -20.08 5.81 -4.09
CA GLU A 103 -21.44 5.71 -4.64
C GLU A 103 -21.65 4.47 -5.52
N ALA A 104 -20.57 3.87 -6.04
CA ALA A 104 -20.64 2.65 -6.83
C ALA A 104 -20.83 1.39 -5.98
N LEU A 105 -20.61 1.51 -4.66
CA LEU A 105 -20.67 0.37 -3.74
C LEU A 105 -22.10 0.18 -3.21
N SER A 106 -22.57 -1.06 -3.20
CA SER A 106 -23.86 -1.47 -2.67
C SER A 106 -23.70 -2.57 -1.61
N GLU A 107 -24.58 -2.60 -0.64
CA GLU A 107 -24.68 -3.68 0.38
C GLU A 107 -23.31 -4.05 0.99
N ALA A 108 -22.54 -3.04 1.41
CA ALA A 108 -21.21 -3.26 1.93
C ALA A 108 -21.21 -3.62 3.41
N ASP A 109 -20.41 -4.62 3.76
CA ASP A 109 -19.87 -4.82 5.10
C ASP A 109 -18.38 -4.40 5.14
N ALA A 110 -17.72 -4.59 6.27
CA ALA A 110 -16.33 -4.15 6.44
C ALA A 110 -15.32 -4.77 5.46
N LYS A 111 -15.63 -5.89 4.81
CA LYS A 111 -14.70 -6.67 3.96
C LYS A 111 -15.24 -6.99 2.58
N LYS A 112 -16.54 -6.99 2.40
CA LYS A 112 -17.20 -7.36 1.15
C LYS A 112 -18.27 -6.34 0.80
N GLY A 113 -18.56 -6.22 -0.49
CA GLY A 113 -19.64 -5.41 -1.00
C GLY A 113 -19.99 -5.85 -2.41
N PHE A 114 -20.91 -5.14 -3.02
CA PHE A 114 -21.30 -5.39 -4.40
C PHE A 114 -21.17 -4.14 -5.23
N VAL A 115 -20.90 -4.33 -6.50
CA VAL A 115 -20.96 -3.30 -7.54
C VAL A 115 -21.86 -3.76 -8.66
N TYR A 116 -22.40 -2.82 -9.41
CA TYR A 116 -23.17 -3.12 -10.60
C TYR A 116 -22.35 -2.80 -11.85
N LEU A 117 -22.34 -3.76 -12.77
CA LEU A 117 -21.66 -3.67 -14.06
C LEU A 117 -22.71 -3.66 -15.17
N LEU A 118 -22.42 -2.96 -16.22
CA LEU A 118 -23.27 -3.01 -17.42
C LEU A 118 -23.00 -4.30 -18.18
N ASN A 119 -24.05 -5.02 -18.55
CA ASN A 119 -23.95 -6.20 -19.40
C ASN A 119 -23.53 -5.83 -20.82
N THR A 120 -23.14 -6.81 -21.61
CA THR A 120 -22.73 -6.64 -23.02
C THR A 120 -23.84 -6.08 -23.91
N ASP A 121 -25.13 -6.30 -23.54
CA ASP A 121 -26.31 -5.74 -24.20
C ASP A 121 -26.45 -4.22 -24.00
N LYS A 122 -25.67 -3.63 -23.10
CA LYS A 122 -25.72 -2.22 -22.69
C LYS A 122 -27.10 -1.73 -22.22
N LYS A 123 -27.97 -2.65 -21.79
CA LYS A 123 -29.34 -2.36 -21.35
C LYS A 123 -29.66 -2.93 -19.99
N THR A 124 -28.94 -3.96 -19.56
CA THR A 124 -29.14 -4.62 -18.28
C THR A 124 -27.87 -4.60 -17.45
N VAL A 125 -27.99 -4.80 -16.16
CA VAL A 125 -26.88 -4.80 -15.20
C VAL A 125 -26.72 -6.16 -14.54
N GLN A 126 -25.48 -6.48 -14.17
CA GLN A 126 -25.15 -7.62 -13.30
C GLN A 126 -24.57 -7.12 -11.99
N LYS A 127 -24.97 -7.78 -10.91
CA LYS A 127 -24.43 -7.55 -9.56
C LYS A 127 -23.17 -8.40 -9.38
N LYS A 128 -22.05 -7.79 -8.98
CA LYS A 128 -20.79 -8.49 -8.77
C LYS A 128 -20.26 -8.27 -7.38
N SER A 129 -19.90 -9.36 -6.69
CA SER A 129 -19.27 -9.29 -5.37
C SER A 129 -17.83 -8.83 -5.49
N VAL A 130 -17.40 -7.95 -4.58
CA VAL A 130 -16.05 -7.42 -4.49
C VAL A 130 -15.51 -7.53 -3.07
N THR A 131 -14.18 -7.68 -2.95
CA THR A 131 -13.50 -7.66 -1.66
C THR A 131 -12.93 -6.27 -1.43
N ILE A 132 -13.29 -5.65 -0.31
CA ILE A 132 -12.91 -4.30 0.05
C ILE A 132 -11.56 -4.32 0.77
N ALA A 133 -10.67 -3.43 0.39
CA ALA A 133 -9.40 -3.19 1.06
C ALA A 133 -9.50 -2.03 2.07
N PHE A 134 -10.14 -0.94 1.66
CA PHE A 134 -10.44 0.23 2.51
C PHE A 134 -11.66 0.99 1.97
N ILE A 135 -12.30 1.75 2.84
CA ILE A 135 -13.35 2.72 2.50
C ILE A 135 -12.94 4.06 3.12
N ASN A 136 -13.05 5.13 2.36
CA ASN A 136 -12.98 6.49 2.85
C ASN A 136 -14.23 7.29 2.41
N ASN A 137 -14.27 8.58 2.69
CA ASN A 137 -15.47 9.41 2.45
C ASN A 137 -15.88 9.51 0.97
N THR A 138 -14.98 9.29 0.02
CA THR A 138 -15.22 9.51 -1.41
C THR A 138 -14.89 8.29 -2.26
N GLN A 139 -14.08 7.37 -1.75
CA GLN A 139 -13.52 6.28 -2.55
C GLN A 139 -13.46 4.96 -1.78
N VAL A 140 -13.51 3.88 -2.51
CA VAL A 140 -13.36 2.51 -2.01
C VAL A 140 -12.22 1.83 -2.76
N GLY A 141 -11.25 1.30 -2.02
CA GLY A 141 -10.22 0.44 -2.56
C GLY A 141 -10.70 -1.00 -2.63
N ILE A 142 -10.72 -1.57 -3.81
CA ILE A 142 -11.14 -2.95 -4.07
C ILE A 142 -9.92 -3.83 -4.26
N ARG A 143 -9.82 -4.88 -3.46
CA ARG A 143 -8.73 -5.85 -3.48
C ARG A 143 -8.88 -6.90 -4.58
N SER A 144 -10.12 -7.36 -4.81
CA SER A 144 -10.44 -8.37 -5.81
C SER A 144 -11.91 -8.28 -6.23
N GLY A 145 -12.22 -8.81 -7.42
CA GLY A 145 -13.56 -8.81 -8.00
C GLY A 145 -13.74 -7.81 -9.13
N LEU A 146 -12.74 -6.97 -9.42
CA LEU A 146 -12.76 -6.03 -10.55
C LEU A 146 -11.63 -6.28 -11.55
N GLU A 147 -11.10 -7.50 -11.60
CA GLU A 147 -10.08 -7.89 -12.56
C GLU A 147 -10.65 -7.76 -13.99
N ASN A 148 -9.93 -7.04 -14.85
CA ASN A 148 -10.32 -6.76 -16.24
C ASN A 148 -11.63 -5.95 -16.39
N ILE A 149 -12.06 -5.24 -15.35
CA ILE A 149 -13.25 -4.39 -15.38
C ILE A 149 -12.81 -2.93 -15.34
N ASN A 150 -13.18 -2.18 -16.37
CA ASN A 150 -12.82 -0.77 -16.52
C ASN A 150 -13.95 0.20 -16.16
N THR A 151 -15.17 -0.30 -15.94
CA THR A 151 -16.34 0.56 -15.74
C THR A 151 -17.27 -0.05 -14.70
N VAL A 152 -17.70 0.76 -13.74
CA VAL A 152 -18.72 0.44 -12.75
C VAL A 152 -19.84 1.47 -12.81
N ILE A 153 -21.04 1.09 -12.42
CA ILE A 153 -22.17 2.02 -12.34
C ILE A 153 -22.08 2.80 -11.03
N THR A 154 -22.19 4.11 -11.11
CA THR A 154 -22.15 5.01 -9.94
C THR A 154 -23.51 5.63 -9.64
N GLY A 155 -24.32 5.89 -10.67
CA GLY A 155 -25.63 6.53 -10.52
C GLY A 155 -26.75 5.53 -10.28
N GLY A 156 -27.60 5.80 -9.28
CA GLY A 156 -28.82 5.03 -9.02
C GLY A 156 -28.60 3.63 -8.42
N VAL A 157 -27.41 3.34 -7.92
CA VAL A 157 -27.01 2.01 -7.41
C VAL A 157 -27.97 1.47 -6.36
N SER A 158 -28.52 2.31 -5.49
CA SER A 158 -29.48 1.93 -4.43
C SER A 158 -30.83 1.41 -4.96
N TYR A 159 -31.13 1.63 -6.22
CA TYR A 159 -32.37 1.20 -6.86
C TYR A 159 -32.17 0.01 -7.81
N LEU A 160 -30.94 -0.44 -7.99
CA LEU A 160 -30.63 -1.53 -8.90
C LEU A 160 -30.83 -2.89 -8.24
N THR A 161 -31.35 -3.81 -9.03
CA THR A 161 -31.41 -5.24 -8.73
C THR A 161 -30.72 -6.01 -9.84
N GLU A 162 -30.42 -7.28 -9.61
CA GLU A 162 -29.87 -8.18 -10.62
C GLU A 162 -30.72 -8.16 -11.89
N ASN A 163 -30.08 -8.00 -13.06
CA ASN A 163 -30.72 -7.92 -14.39
C ASN A 163 -31.66 -6.71 -14.58
N ALA A 164 -31.62 -5.70 -13.72
CA ALA A 164 -32.39 -4.47 -13.90
C ALA A 164 -32.09 -3.83 -15.26
N LYS A 165 -33.15 -3.33 -15.92
CA LYS A 165 -32.97 -2.52 -17.15
C LYS A 165 -32.56 -1.10 -16.78
N VAL A 166 -31.55 -0.61 -17.46
CA VAL A 166 -31.00 0.73 -17.23
C VAL A 166 -30.96 1.54 -18.53
N LYS A 167 -31.02 2.85 -18.37
CA LYS A 167 -30.73 3.80 -19.42
C LYS A 167 -29.43 4.53 -19.03
N LEU A 168 -28.44 4.44 -19.91
CA LEU A 168 -27.20 5.17 -19.68
C LEU A 168 -27.46 6.68 -19.78
N VAL A 169 -27.07 7.38 -18.73
CA VAL A 169 -26.96 8.85 -18.75
C VAL A 169 -25.46 9.12 -18.61
N SER A 170 -24.87 9.69 -19.66
CA SER A 170 -23.49 10.18 -19.56
C SER A 170 -23.46 11.31 -18.52
N GLY A 171 -22.77 11.10 -17.44
CA GLY A 171 -22.44 12.19 -16.52
C GLY A 171 -21.48 13.16 -17.21
N GLU A 172 -21.72 14.46 -17.01
CA GLU A 172 -20.76 15.51 -17.33
C GLU A 172 -19.53 15.42 -16.43
#